data_2c9584b1941c9cafe3b6cdac8f1a0198
#
_entry.id   2c9584b1941c9cafe3b6cdac8f1a0198
#
_cell.length_a   1.000
_cell.length_b   1.000
_cell.length_c   1.000
_cell.angle_alpha   90.00
_cell.angle_beta   90.00
_cell.angle_gamma   90.00
#
_symmetry.space_group_name_H-M   'P 1'
#
loop_
_entity.id
_entity.type
_entity.pdbx_description
1 polymer ?
#
loop_
_entity_poly.entity_id
_entity_poly.type
_entity_poly.pdbx_seq_one_letter_code
_entity_poly.pdbx_strand_id
1 'polypeptide(L)'
;MNTDIKPVKKKNHAFIGRMAILCAVGLVLFFIQNVPYSILTVSEVTPNMLVALAVSVSFFFGETAGGFFGLFSGILLDLYTSPGFPINALFMLFIGCACGLVARLLLTKNLVSAIILCFVCLVLYNFVCLLCFRGGFSAEGMWFLRNRFLLTTLYSWIFIIPWDFLCKKLSKGL
;
A
#
# COMPACT_ATOMS: atom_id res chain seq x y z
N MET A 1 -19.99 -43.30 10.27
CA MET A 1 -18.95 -42.37 10.71
C MET A 1 -18.57 -41.56 9.47
N ASN A 2 -19.45 -40.57 9.15
CA ASN A 2 -19.26 -39.68 7.97
C ASN A 2 -18.43 -38.47 8.40
N THR A 3 -17.17 -38.44 8.04
CA THR A 3 -16.30 -37.30 8.18
C THR A 3 -16.64 -36.32 7.06
N ASP A 4 -17.45 -35.32 7.36
CA ASP A 4 -17.70 -34.15 6.50
C ASP A 4 -16.40 -33.35 6.34
N ILE A 5 -15.58 -33.76 5.39
CA ILE A 5 -14.45 -32.94 4.90
C ILE A 5 -15.06 -31.83 4.05
N LYS A 6 -15.61 -30.80 4.70
CA LYS A 6 -16.03 -29.57 4.04
C LYS A 6 -14.83 -28.88 3.37
N PRO A 7 -14.97 -28.37 2.17
CA PRO A 7 -13.88 -28.14 1.25
C PRO A 7 -13.06 -26.89 1.62
N VAL A 8 -11.94 -27.08 2.28
CA VAL A 8 -10.84 -26.10 2.44
C VAL A 8 -10.44 -25.50 1.06
N LYS A 9 -10.59 -26.30 0.01
CA LYS A 9 -10.26 -25.96 -1.38
C LYS A 9 -11.08 -24.78 -1.94
N LYS A 10 -12.36 -24.65 -1.57
CA LYS A 10 -13.24 -23.56 -2.07
C LYS A 10 -12.91 -22.20 -1.46
N LYS A 11 -12.43 -22.15 -0.23
CA LYS A 11 -12.02 -20.94 0.49
C LYS A 11 -10.73 -20.36 -0.09
N ASN A 12 -9.79 -21.22 -0.49
CA ASN A 12 -8.53 -20.81 -1.08
C ASN A 12 -8.72 -20.20 -2.49
N HIS A 13 -9.60 -20.75 -3.32
CA HIS A 13 -9.89 -20.19 -4.66
C HIS A 13 -10.52 -18.79 -4.57
N ALA A 14 -11.44 -18.58 -3.62
CA ALA A 14 -12.04 -17.27 -3.40
C ALA A 14 -11.01 -16.22 -2.92
N PHE A 15 -10.07 -16.63 -2.08
CA PHE A 15 -8.98 -15.77 -1.62
C PHE A 15 -8.03 -15.38 -2.77
N ILE A 16 -7.61 -16.36 -3.58
CA ILE A 16 -6.74 -16.14 -4.75
C ILE A 16 -7.42 -15.22 -5.75
N GLY A 17 -8.70 -15.43 -6.05
CA GLY A 17 -9.45 -14.56 -6.97
C GLY A 17 -9.51 -13.11 -6.51
N ARG A 18 -9.66 -12.86 -5.20
CA ARG A 18 -9.67 -11.51 -4.62
C ARG A 18 -8.30 -10.86 -4.68
N MET A 19 -7.23 -11.62 -4.39
CA MET A 19 -5.86 -11.13 -4.56
C MET A 19 -5.57 -10.77 -6.01
N ALA A 20 -6.03 -11.57 -6.97
CA ALA A 20 -5.89 -11.26 -8.40
C ALA A 20 -6.61 -9.96 -8.79
N ILE A 21 -7.81 -9.72 -8.26
CA ILE A 21 -8.55 -8.46 -8.47
C ILE A 21 -7.78 -7.28 -7.89
N LEU A 22 -7.26 -7.41 -6.66
CA LEU A 22 -6.48 -6.36 -6.02
C LEU A 22 -5.17 -6.06 -6.77
N CYS A 23 -4.50 -7.10 -7.27
CA CYS A 23 -3.32 -6.93 -8.14
C CYS A 23 -3.67 -6.22 -9.45
N ALA A 24 -4.79 -6.57 -10.08
CA ALA A 24 -5.26 -5.89 -11.29
C ALA A 24 -5.57 -4.39 -11.02
N VAL A 25 -6.24 -4.10 -9.90
CA VAL A 25 -6.47 -2.72 -9.44
C VAL A 25 -5.15 -2.00 -9.20
N GLY A 26 -4.18 -2.65 -8.55
CA GLY A 26 -2.84 -2.10 -8.32
C GLY A 26 -2.11 -1.75 -9.62
N LEU A 27 -2.20 -2.63 -10.65
CA LEU A 27 -1.65 -2.35 -11.98
C LEU A 27 -2.31 -1.13 -12.64
N VAL A 28 -3.62 -1.05 -12.61
CA VAL A 28 -4.36 0.10 -13.18
C VAL A 28 -3.94 1.39 -12.48
N LEU A 29 -3.83 1.38 -11.15
CA LEU A 29 -3.38 2.53 -10.37
C LEU A 29 -1.94 2.93 -10.71
N PHE A 30 -1.07 1.94 -10.89
CA PHE A 30 0.31 2.19 -11.30
C PHE A 30 0.37 2.94 -12.63
N PHE A 31 -0.40 2.50 -13.63
CA PHE A 31 -0.45 3.21 -14.90
C PHE A 31 -1.04 4.62 -14.76
N ILE A 32 -2.15 4.78 -14.03
CA ILE A 32 -2.78 6.10 -13.82
C ILE A 32 -1.81 7.05 -13.09
N GLN A 33 -1.08 6.56 -12.11
CA GLN A 33 -0.16 7.36 -11.31
C GLN A 33 1.08 7.83 -12.10
N ASN A 34 1.52 7.02 -13.08
CA ASN A 34 2.73 7.27 -13.86
C ASN A 34 2.50 7.90 -15.24
N VAL A 35 1.26 8.15 -15.64
CA VAL A 35 0.96 8.90 -16.88
C VAL A 35 1.41 10.34 -16.69
N PRO A 36 2.32 10.86 -17.55
CA PRO A 36 2.67 12.27 -17.54
C PRO A 36 1.40 13.11 -17.83
N TYR A 37 1.22 14.21 -17.08
CA TYR A 37 0.00 15.03 -17.10
C TYR A 37 -1.25 14.34 -16.54
N SER A 38 -1.12 13.40 -15.61
CA SER A 38 -2.30 12.83 -14.96
C SER A 38 -3.08 13.92 -14.24
N ILE A 39 -4.41 13.86 -14.34
CA ILE A 39 -5.36 14.74 -13.63
C ILE A 39 -5.11 14.73 -12.12
N LEU A 40 -4.38 13.73 -11.64
CA LEU A 40 -4.04 13.50 -10.24
C LEU A 40 -2.75 14.21 -9.79
N THR A 41 -2.01 14.85 -10.71
CA THR A 41 -0.81 15.62 -10.37
C THR A 41 -1.20 17.04 -10.02
N VAL A 42 -1.18 17.37 -8.73
CA VAL A 42 -1.44 18.72 -8.22
C VAL A 42 -0.12 19.33 -7.74
N SER A 43 0.27 20.47 -8.30
CA SER A 43 1.53 21.18 -7.96
C SER A 43 2.78 20.29 -8.07
N GLU A 44 2.86 19.46 -9.12
CA GLU A 44 3.94 18.49 -9.36
C GLU A 44 4.07 17.40 -8.26
N VAL A 45 3.03 17.21 -7.44
CA VAL A 45 2.95 16.15 -6.44
C VAL A 45 2.00 15.06 -6.94
N THR A 46 2.51 13.84 -7.04
CA THR A 46 1.71 12.64 -7.35
C THR A 46 1.39 11.89 -6.05
N PRO A 47 0.13 11.48 -5.83
CA PRO A 47 -0.21 10.71 -4.64
C PRO A 47 0.33 9.27 -4.73
N ASN A 48 0.85 8.74 -3.64
CA ASN A 48 1.30 7.34 -3.55
C ASN A 48 0.12 6.40 -3.27
N MET A 49 -0.75 6.22 -4.27
CA MET A 49 -1.97 5.39 -4.16
C MET A 49 -1.66 3.91 -3.91
N LEU A 50 -0.55 3.40 -4.47
CA LEU A 50 -0.12 2.02 -4.28
C LEU A 50 0.22 1.72 -2.82
N VAL A 51 0.86 2.68 -2.13
CA VAL A 51 1.18 2.54 -0.70
C VAL A 51 -0.10 2.49 0.12
N ALA A 52 -1.06 3.41 -0.14
CA ALA A 52 -2.34 3.43 0.55
C ALA A 52 -3.13 2.12 0.34
N LEU A 53 -3.17 1.61 -0.90
CA LEU A 53 -3.82 0.34 -1.21
C LEU A 53 -3.13 -0.85 -0.51
N ALA A 54 -1.78 -0.90 -0.49
CA ALA A 54 -1.04 -1.96 0.18
C ALA A 54 -1.31 -2.01 1.68
N VAL A 55 -1.41 -0.86 2.34
CA VAL A 55 -1.77 -0.77 3.76
C VAL A 55 -3.19 -1.23 4.01
N SER A 56 -4.16 -0.83 3.17
CA SER A 56 -5.55 -1.28 3.27
C SER A 56 -5.66 -2.80 3.08
N VAL A 57 -4.94 -3.37 2.11
CA VAL A 57 -4.89 -4.84 1.92
C VAL A 57 -4.32 -5.53 3.16
N SER A 58 -3.21 -5.02 3.71
CA SER A 58 -2.59 -5.57 4.91
C SER A 58 -3.53 -5.56 6.10
N PHE A 59 -4.27 -4.46 6.28
CA PHE A 59 -5.21 -4.27 7.38
C PHE A 59 -6.38 -5.26 7.36
N PHE A 60 -6.97 -5.49 6.17
CA PHE A 60 -8.16 -6.32 6.04
C PHE A 60 -7.86 -7.80 5.80
N PHE A 61 -6.77 -8.14 5.10
CA PHE A 61 -6.44 -9.51 4.70
C PHE A 61 -5.29 -10.13 5.54
N GLY A 62 -4.62 -9.34 6.37
CA GLY A 62 -3.58 -9.78 7.31
C GLY A 62 -2.16 -9.72 6.73
N GLU A 63 -1.19 -10.18 7.58
CA GLU A 63 0.23 -10.02 7.34
C GLU A 63 0.75 -10.69 6.06
N THR A 64 0.31 -11.90 5.76
CA THR A 64 0.78 -12.64 4.58
C THR A 64 0.29 -12.02 3.28
N ALA A 65 -1.00 -11.70 3.19
CA ALA A 65 -1.58 -11.04 2.03
C ALA A 65 -1.00 -9.63 1.84
N GLY A 66 -0.85 -8.90 2.94
CA GLY A 66 -0.24 -7.58 2.97
C GLY A 66 1.21 -7.58 2.51
N GLY A 67 2.01 -8.55 2.96
CA GLY A 67 3.39 -8.71 2.52
C GLY A 67 3.50 -9.01 1.03
N PHE A 68 2.73 -9.97 0.52
CA PHE A 68 2.71 -10.28 -0.92
C PHE A 68 2.26 -9.09 -1.76
N PHE A 69 1.21 -8.41 -1.37
CA PHE A 69 0.73 -7.24 -2.09
C PHE A 69 1.70 -6.06 -1.97
N GLY A 70 2.32 -5.88 -0.81
CA GLY A 70 3.38 -4.91 -0.59
C GLY A 70 4.58 -5.15 -1.51
N LEU A 71 5.07 -6.41 -1.57
CA LEU A 71 6.14 -6.80 -2.49
C LEU A 71 5.77 -6.49 -3.95
N PHE A 72 4.58 -6.89 -4.37
CA PHE A 72 4.07 -6.63 -5.72
C PHE A 72 4.02 -5.13 -6.04
N SER A 73 3.42 -4.31 -5.17
CA SER A 73 3.34 -2.86 -5.37
C SER A 73 4.70 -2.18 -5.31
N GLY A 74 5.61 -2.67 -4.47
CA GLY A 74 6.98 -2.17 -4.40
C GLY A 74 7.79 -2.48 -5.65
N ILE A 75 7.65 -3.67 -6.25
CA ILE A 75 8.27 -4.00 -7.55
C ILE A 75 7.76 -3.05 -8.64
N LEU A 76 6.46 -2.77 -8.69
CA LEU A 76 5.91 -1.80 -9.64
C LEU A 76 6.52 -0.41 -9.47
N LEU A 77 6.71 0.04 -8.23
CA LEU A 77 7.35 1.33 -7.95
C LEU A 77 8.83 1.33 -8.36
N ASP A 78 9.56 0.24 -8.13
CA ASP A 78 10.97 0.11 -8.52
C ASP A 78 11.16 0.13 -10.03
N LEU A 79 10.25 -0.43 -10.81
CA LEU A 79 10.29 -0.37 -12.28
C LEU A 79 10.28 1.06 -12.82
N TYR A 80 9.68 2.00 -12.08
CA TYR A 80 9.59 3.39 -12.51
C TYR A 80 10.69 4.28 -11.92
N THR A 81 11.10 4.03 -10.66
CA THR A 81 11.93 4.99 -9.91
C THR A 81 13.41 4.71 -9.94
N SER A 82 13.86 3.47 -10.18
CA SER A 82 15.28 3.15 -10.01
C SER A 82 15.75 1.98 -10.87
N PRO A 83 16.65 2.21 -11.82
CA PRO A 83 17.37 1.13 -12.50
C PRO A 83 18.50 0.62 -11.59
N GLY A 84 18.21 0.01 -10.46
CA GLY A 84 19.21 -0.44 -9.52
C GLY A 84 18.65 -1.48 -8.54
N PHE A 85 18.97 -1.32 -7.28
CA PHE A 85 18.52 -2.24 -6.24
C PHE A 85 17.01 -2.01 -5.90
N PRO A 86 16.18 -3.07 -5.78
CA PRO A 86 14.74 -2.96 -5.55
C PRO A 86 14.42 -2.60 -4.09
N ILE A 87 14.75 -1.37 -3.68
CA ILE A 87 14.58 -0.87 -2.31
C ILE A 87 13.11 -0.73 -1.96
N ASN A 88 12.27 -0.24 -2.91
CA ASN A 88 10.84 -0.06 -2.67
C ASN A 88 10.14 -1.41 -2.46
N ALA A 89 10.52 -2.44 -3.25
CA ALA A 89 9.95 -3.78 -3.12
C ALA A 89 10.22 -4.37 -1.73
N LEU A 90 11.46 -4.29 -1.26
CA LEU A 90 11.86 -4.79 0.06
C LEU A 90 11.15 -4.01 1.18
N PHE A 91 11.13 -2.69 1.07
CA PHE A 91 10.54 -1.83 2.08
C PHE A 91 9.01 -2.00 2.16
N MET A 92 8.33 -2.08 1.02
CA MET A 92 6.89 -2.31 0.96
C MET A 92 6.48 -3.70 1.44
N LEU A 93 7.33 -4.73 1.24
CA LEU A 93 7.15 -6.04 1.85
C LEU A 93 7.12 -5.93 3.38
N PHE A 94 8.12 -5.24 3.98
CA PHE A 94 8.18 -5.05 5.42
C PHE A 94 7.01 -4.23 5.96
N ILE A 95 6.65 -3.13 5.31
CA ILE A 95 5.46 -2.35 5.69
C ILE A 95 4.20 -3.21 5.64
N GLY A 96 4.00 -3.96 4.56
CA GLY A 96 2.84 -4.82 4.38
C GLY A 96 2.71 -5.87 5.48
N CYS A 97 3.80 -6.55 5.82
CA CYS A 97 3.84 -7.52 6.92
C CYS A 97 3.61 -6.85 8.28
N ALA A 98 4.31 -5.76 8.56
CA ALA A 98 4.22 -5.04 9.83
C ALA A 98 2.81 -4.47 10.05
N CYS A 99 2.20 -3.86 9.03
CA CYS A 99 0.84 -3.34 9.10
C CYS A 99 -0.18 -4.43 9.37
N GLY A 100 -0.06 -5.57 8.69
CA GLY A 100 -0.95 -6.71 8.90
C GLY A 100 -0.82 -7.28 10.33
N LEU A 101 0.41 -7.36 10.86
CA LEU A 101 0.67 -7.81 12.21
C LEU A 101 0.12 -6.83 13.26
N VAL A 102 0.38 -5.53 13.10
CA VAL A 102 -0.14 -4.47 13.99
C VAL A 102 -1.67 -4.45 13.97
N ALA A 103 -2.28 -4.57 12.79
CA ALA A 103 -3.72 -4.63 12.64
C ALA A 103 -4.33 -5.84 13.37
N ARG A 104 -3.64 -6.97 13.34
CA ARG A 104 -4.09 -8.20 14.02
C ARG A 104 -3.94 -8.15 15.53
N LEU A 105 -2.83 -7.59 16.03
CA LEU A 105 -2.47 -7.65 17.44
C LEU A 105 -3.00 -6.48 18.27
N LEU A 106 -3.01 -5.28 17.70
CA LEU A 106 -3.20 -4.04 18.44
C LEU A 106 -4.47 -3.27 18.08
N LEU A 107 -5.03 -3.50 16.89
CA LEU A 107 -6.08 -2.65 16.38
C LEU A 107 -7.42 -3.40 16.25
N THR A 108 -8.49 -2.73 16.66
CA THR A 108 -9.84 -3.13 16.27
C THR A 108 -10.03 -2.84 14.78
N LYS A 109 -10.69 -3.74 14.03
CA LYS A 109 -10.93 -3.57 12.58
C LYS A 109 -11.94 -2.45 12.26
N ASN A 110 -11.63 -1.25 12.75
CA ASN A 110 -12.40 -0.03 12.51
C ASN A 110 -11.74 0.82 11.42
N LEU A 111 -12.53 1.57 10.67
CA LEU A 111 -12.02 2.49 9.63
C LEU A 111 -11.06 3.53 10.22
N VAL A 112 -11.33 4.04 11.42
CA VAL A 112 -10.45 5.02 12.08
C VAL A 112 -9.05 4.45 12.32
N SER A 113 -8.97 3.21 12.80
CA SER A 113 -7.68 2.52 13.01
C SER A 113 -6.91 2.31 11.69
N ALA A 114 -7.61 1.99 10.59
CA ALA A 114 -7.01 1.86 9.26
C ALA A 114 -6.45 3.19 8.76
N ILE A 115 -7.18 4.28 8.94
CA ILE A 115 -6.79 5.64 8.53
C ILE A 115 -5.53 6.08 9.29
N ILE A 116 -5.47 5.86 10.60
CA ILE A 116 -4.30 6.22 11.43
C ILE A 116 -3.09 5.38 11.02
N LEU A 117 -3.26 4.08 10.85
CA LEU A 117 -2.18 3.17 10.44
C LEU A 117 -1.62 3.56 9.07
N CYS A 118 -2.50 3.89 8.11
CA CYS A 118 -2.07 4.35 6.80
C CYS A 118 -1.28 5.65 6.87
N PHE A 119 -1.71 6.61 7.68
CA PHE A 119 -0.98 7.86 7.86
C PHE A 119 0.44 7.61 8.35
N VAL A 120 0.59 6.79 9.39
CA VAL A 120 1.91 6.41 9.93
C VAL A 120 2.78 5.74 8.86
N CYS A 121 2.21 4.81 8.09
CA CYS A 121 2.95 4.11 7.04
C CYS A 121 3.35 5.01 5.88
N LEU A 122 2.49 5.96 5.48
CA LEU A 122 2.83 6.96 4.46
C LEU A 122 3.96 7.87 4.92
N VAL A 123 3.94 8.31 6.18
CA VAL A 123 5.03 9.11 6.76
C VAL A 123 6.35 8.31 6.75
N LEU A 124 6.32 7.05 7.21
CA LEU A 124 7.49 6.18 7.19
C LEU A 124 8.01 5.94 5.76
N TYR A 125 7.13 5.66 4.82
CA TYR A 125 7.49 5.46 3.42
C TYR A 125 8.15 6.70 2.82
N ASN A 126 7.54 7.87 2.98
CA ASN A 126 8.10 9.12 2.47
C ASN A 126 9.43 9.48 3.15
N PHE A 127 9.59 9.16 4.44
CA PHE A 127 10.84 9.35 5.15
C PHE A 127 11.96 8.45 4.60
N VAL A 128 11.68 7.18 4.32
CA VAL A 128 12.67 6.28 3.71
C VAL A 128 13.00 6.70 2.28
N CYS A 129 12.01 7.14 1.50
CA CYS A 129 12.26 7.70 0.18
C CYS A 129 13.17 8.94 0.24
N LEU A 130 13.01 9.79 1.24
CA LEU A 130 13.89 10.94 1.47
C LEU A 130 15.33 10.48 1.71
N LEU A 131 15.54 9.50 2.58
CA LEU A 131 16.86 9.00 2.93
C LEU A 131 17.56 8.28 1.77
N CYS A 132 16.84 7.42 1.06
CA CYS A 132 17.43 6.53 0.05
C CYS A 132 17.55 7.18 -1.34
N PHE A 133 16.55 7.97 -1.76
CA PHE A 133 16.48 8.44 -3.14
C PHE A 133 16.74 9.94 -3.31
N ARG A 134 16.64 10.74 -2.25
CA ARG A 134 16.80 12.20 -2.33
C ARG A 134 18.03 12.74 -1.58
N GLY A 135 18.99 11.86 -1.29
CA GLY A 135 20.24 12.25 -0.64
C GLY A 135 20.07 12.67 0.83
N GLY A 136 19.02 12.22 1.50
CA GLY A 136 18.81 12.44 2.92
C GLY A 136 18.67 13.92 3.28
N PHE A 137 19.58 14.41 4.15
CA PHE A 137 19.60 15.82 4.63
C PHE A 137 20.39 16.77 3.71
N SER A 138 20.59 16.44 2.46
CA SER A 138 21.13 17.35 1.44
C SER A 138 20.21 18.56 1.21
N ALA A 139 20.71 19.57 0.49
CA ALA A 139 19.89 20.75 0.16
C ALA A 139 18.60 20.40 -0.59
N GLU A 140 18.67 19.41 -1.51
CA GLU A 140 17.50 18.92 -2.25
C GLU A 140 16.51 18.15 -1.36
N GLY A 141 17.02 17.31 -0.46
CA GLY A 141 16.21 16.57 0.50
C GLY A 141 15.50 17.50 1.48
N MET A 142 16.18 18.53 1.99
CA MET A 142 15.59 19.56 2.87
C MET A 142 14.53 20.39 2.15
N TRP A 143 14.74 20.74 0.88
CA TRP A 143 13.74 21.42 0.07
C TRP A 143 12.48 20.56 -0.12
N PHE A 144 12.65 19.25 -0.41
CA PHE A 144 11.55 18.30 -0.52
C PHE A 144 10.77 18.17 0.79
N LEU A 145 11.47 18.01 1.91
CA LEU A 145 10.87 17.90 3.24
C LEU A 145 10.00 19.13 3.57
N ARG A 146 10.50 20.31 3.29
CA ARG A 146 9.78 21.55 3.59
C ARG A 146 8.57 21.79 2.68
N ASN A 147 8.71 21.54 1.37
CA ASN A 147 7.72 21.99 0.38
C ASN A 147 6.76 20.88 -0.09
N ARG A 148 7.19 19.62 -0.13
CA ARG A 148 6.42 18.54 -0.78
C ARG A 148 6.03 17.39 0.14
N PHE A 149 6.78 17.13 1.20
CA PHE A 149 6.56 15.98 2.08
C PHE A 149 5.14 15.94 2.67
N LEU A 150 4.70 17.04 3.26
CA LEU A 150 3.36 17.14 3.86
C LEU A 150 2.26 17.04 2.80
N LEU A 151 2.43 17.72 1.66
CA LEU A 151 1.46 17.69 0.57
C LEU A 151 1.31 16.27 0.00
N THR A 152 2.43 15.58 -0.27
CA THR A 152 2.41 14.19 -0.75
C THR A 152 1.73 13.26 0.25
N THR A 153 2.05 13.40 1.53
CA THR A 153 1.48 12.55 2.58
C THR A 153 -0.02 12.81 2.75
N LEU A 154 -0.45 14.06 2.87
CA LEU A 154 -1.86 14.42 3.04
C LEU A 154 -2.69 14.05 1.80
N TYR A 155 -2.14 14.29 0.62
CA TYR A 155 -2.83 13.95 -0.62
C TYR A 155 -2.99 12.44 -0.79
N SER A 156 -1.96 11.66 -0.51
CA SER A 156 -2.03 10.20 -0.52
C SER A 156 -2.96 9.64 0.55
N TRP A 157 -3.05 10.31 1.70
CA TRP A 157 -3.90 9.89 2.81
C TRP A 157 -5.40 9.98 2.50
N ILE A 158 -5.84 10.96 1.72
CA ILE A 158 -7.24 11.10 1.30
C ILE A 158 -7.68 9.86 0.49
N PHE A 159 -6.77 9.28 -0.29
CA PHE A 159 -7.06 8.10 -1.12
C PHE A 159 -7.24 6.79 -0.33
N ILE A 160 -6.99 6.76 0.99
CA ILE A 160 -7.24 5.56 1.78
C ILE A 160 -8.72 5.23 1.87
N ILE A 161 -9.60 6.24 1.91
CA ILE A 161 -11.04 6.06 2.12
C ILE A 161 -11.66 5.13 1.06
N PRO A 162 -11.48 5.37 -0.26
CA PRO A 162 -12.01 4.47 -1.28
C PRO A 162 -11.38 3.08 -1.23
N TRP A 163 -10.09 2.97 -0.90
CA TRP A 163 -9.40 1.68 -0.83
C TRP A 163 -9.84 0.85 0.37
N ASP A 164 -10.02 1.46 1.52
CA ASP A 164 -10.57 0.79 2.70
C ASP A 164 -11.98 0.28 2.44
N PHE A 165 -12.82 1.07 1.78
CA PHE A 165 -14.17 0.64 1.42
C PHE A 165 -14.14 -0.55 0.45
N LEU A 166 -13.28 -0.53 -0.56
CA LEU A 166 -13.07 -1.63 -1.50
C LEU A 166 -12.61 -2.90 -0.77
N CYS A 167 -11.54 -2.80 0.04
CA CYS A 167 -10.98 -3.91 0.78
C CYS A 167 -11.97 -4.48 1.80
N LYS A 168 -12.72 -3.62 2.50
CA LYS A 168 -13.78 -4.04 3.42
C LYS A 168 -14.90 -4.79 2.71
N LYS A 169 -15.31 -4.35 1.52
CA LYS A 169 -16.32 -5.04 0.70
C LYS A 169 -15.83 -6.40 0.26
N LEU A 170 -14.59 -6.49 -0.19
CA LEU A 170 -13.96 -7.76 -0.59
C LEU A 170 -13.71 -8.69 0.60
N SER A 171 -13.38 -8.17 1.77
CA SER A 171 -13.13 -8.95 3.00
C SER A 171 -14.41 -9.54 3.59
N LYS A 172 -15.57 -8.86 3.52
CA LYS A 172 -16.85 -9.35 4.07
C LYS A 172 -17.36 -10.65 3.47
N GLY A 173 -16.80 -11.11 2.39
CA GLY A 173 -17.14 -12.41 1.78
C GLY A 173 -16.26 -13.57 2.25
N LEU A 174 -15.43 -13.40 3.29
CA LEU A 174 -14.66 -14.45 3.97
C LEU A 174 -15.44 -14.98 5.18
#